data_6f810d64eb32ccd25f3c31e7977c1b3d
#
_entry.id   6f810d64eb32ccd25f3c31e7977c1b3d
#
_cell.length_a   1.000
_cell.length_b   1.000
_cell.length_c   1.000
_cell.angle_alpha   90.00
_cell.angle_beta   90.00
_cell.angle_gamma   90.00
#
_symmetry.space_group_name_H-M   'P 1'
#
loop_
_entity.id
_entity.type
_entity.pdbx_description
1 polymer ?
#
loop_
_entity_poly.entity_id
_entity_poly.type
_entity_poly.pdbx_seq_one_letter_code
_entity_poly.pdbx_strand_id
1 'polypeptide(L)'
;MKMKVNRNELQTNVDIWNAVLLAYGEFVFPTDNVRTNDFILLFNYYCELESGGHESLFNWFSEHMKEMGIQTYLNKLTKMLEKVGAHKYAELEKKYLEELWRLFLVVENSRSEEPHYESLEEEFYILIEKADREYRSLGEELSERLGEYATEMYTEIIEIVE
;
A
#
# COMPACT_ATOMS: atom_id res chain seq x y z
N MET A 1 9.05 -6.12 -18.15
CA MET A 1 9.29 -7.58 -18.36
C MET A 1 8.81 -8.32 -17.12
N LYS A 2 8.07 -9.41 -17.32
CA LYS A 2 7.59 -10.22 -16.19
C LYS A 2 8.74 -11.09 -15.64
N MET A 3 8.74 -11.27 -14.31
CA MET A 3 9.63 -12.21 -13.66
C MET A 3 9.30 -13.64 -14.10
N LYS A 4 10.33 -14.42 -14.44
CA LYS A 4 10.17 -15.83 -14.85
C LYS A 4 10.25 -16.75 -13.64
N VAL A 5 9.29 -17.65 -13.51
CA VAL A 5 9.22 -18.62 -12.42
C VAL A 5 8.91 -20.00 -13.01
N ASN A 6 9.64 -21.02 -12.56
CA ASN A 6 9.38 -22.39 -12.99
C ASN A 6 8.05 -22.90 -12.44
N ARG A 7 7.32 -23.66 -13.24
CA ARG A 7 6.03 -24.26 -12.84
C ARG A 7 6.14 -25.09 -11.56
N ASN A 8 7.25 -25.79 -11.37
CA ASN A 8 7.47 -26.60 -10.19
C ASN A 8 7.72 -25.82 -8.90
N GLU A 9 7.97 -24.51 -9.01
CA GLU A 9 8.11 -23.60 -7.89
C GLU A 9 6.77 -22.95 -7.47
N LEU A 10 5.65 -23.33 -8.11
CA LEU A 10 4.31 -22.75 -7.90
C LEU A 10 3.30 -23.85 -7.52
N GLN A 11 3.69 -24.75 -6.62
CA GLN A 11 2.88 -25.92 -6.28
C GLN A 11 1.79 -25.65 -5.22
N THR A 12 1.98 -24.63 -4.39
CA THR A 12 1.07 -24.25 -3.32
C THR A 12 0.69 -22.78 -3.39
N ASN A 13 -0.37 -22.40 -2.69
CA ASN A 13 -0.77 -20.99 -2.57
C ASN A 13 0.32 -20.15 -1.90
N VAL A 14 1.09 -20.74 -0.99
CA VAL A 14 2.24 -20.07 -0.35
C VAL A 14 3.35 -19.80 -1.37
N ASP A 15 3.61 -20.75 -2.25
CA ASP A 15 4.60 -20.57 -3.32
C ASP A 15 4.18 -19.43 -4.26
N ILE A 16 2.90 -19.40 -4.65
CA ILE A 16 2.33 -18.33 -5.48
C ILE A 16 2.46 -16.98 -4.78
N TRP A 17 2.08 -16.91 -3.50
CA TRP A 17 2.19 -15.70 -2.71
C TRP A 17 3.62 -15.16 -2.67
N ASN A 18 4.59 -16.04 -2.38
CA ASN A 18 6.00 -15.66 -2.34
C ASN A 18 6.51 -15.19 -3.70
N ALA A 19 6.13 -15.87 -4.79
CA ALA A 19 6.51 -15.48 -6.14
C ALA A 19 5.93 -14.11 -6.52
N VAL A 20 4.67 -13.83 -6.14
CA VAL A 20 4.02 -12.55 -6.38
C VAL A 20 4.70 -11.41 -5.60
N LEU A 21 5.08 -11.65 -4.35
CA LEU A 21 5.81 -10.65 -3.55
C LEU A 21 7.21 -10.37 -4.12
N LEU A 22 7.90 -11.41 -4.59
CA LEU A 22 9.19 -11.22 -5.26
C LEU A 22 9.03 -10.40 -6.55
N ALA A 23 8.02 -10.72 -7.35
CA ALA A 23 7.72 -9.98 -8.57
C ALA A 23 7.36 -8.52 -8.29
N TYR A 24 6.62 -8.26 -7.21
CA TYR A 24 6.32 -6.90 -6.76
C TYR A 24 7.60 -6.08 -6.55
N GLY A 25 8.61 -6.68 -5.91
CA GLY A 25 9.90 -6.02 -5.65
C GLY A 25 10.70 -5.66 -6.90
N GLU A 26 10.42 -6.30 -8.04
CA GLU A 26 11.11 -6.05 -9.32
C GLU A 26 10.46 -4.93 -10.15
N PHE A 27 9.22 -4.53 -9.84
CA PHE A 27 8.53 -3.48 -10.59
C PHE A 27 9.00 -2.08 -10.20
N VAL A 28 9.12 -1.22 -11.21
CA VAL A 28 9.31 0.22 -11.04
C VAL A 28 7.99 0.91 -11.36
N PHE A 29 7.44 1.59 -10.38
CA PHE A 29 6.16 2.30 -10.53
C PHE A 29 6.40 3.73 -11.07
N PRO A 30 5.56 4.25 -11.98
CA PRO A 30 4.51 3.52 -12.68
C PRO A 30 5.04 2.67 -13.85
N THR A 31 4.33 1.58 -14.15
CA THR A 31 4.56 0.75 -15.34
C THR A 31 3.66 1.17 -16.50
N ASP A 32 3.85 0.59 -17.66
CA ASP A 32 2.98 0.80 -18.84
C ASP A 32 1.62 0.09 -18.73
N ASN A 33 1.45 -0.77 -17.72
CA ASN A 33 0.27 -1.61 -17.57
C ASN A 33 -0.58 -1.15 -16.39
N VAL A 34 -1.82 -0.75 -16.66
CA VAL A 34 -2.76 -0.25 -15.64
C VAL A 34 -3.03 -1.28 -14.55
N ARG A 35 -3.23 -2.55 -14.90
CA ARG A 35 -3.49 -3.61 -13.93
C ARG A 35 -2.30 -3.87 -13.02
N THR A 36 -1.10 -3.82 -13.59
CA THR A 36 0.15 -3.92 -12.81
C THR A 36 0.28 -2.74 -11.87
N ASN A 37 -0.07 -1.54 -12.29
CA ASN A 37 -0.05 -0.36 -11.44
C ASN A 37 -1.06 -0.46 -10.29
N ASP A 38 -2.24 -0.95 -10.54
CA ASP A 38 -3.26 -1.19 -9.50
C ASP A 38 -2.76 -2.24 -8.48
N PHE A 39 -2.15 -3.31 -8.97
CA PHE A 39 -1.50 -4.31 -8.13
C PHE A 39 -0.40 -3.70 -7.26
N ILE A 40 0.49 -2.88 -7.84
CA ILE A 40 1.57 -2.23 -7.11
C ILE A 40 1.01 -1.32 -6.00
N LEU A 41 -0.01 -0.52 -6.29
CA LEU A 41 -0.63 0.34 -5.28
C LEU A 41 -1.15 -0.45 -4.09
N LEU A 42 -1.85 -1.55 -4.35
CA LEU A 42 -2.43 -2.39 -3.32
C LEU A 42 -1.36 -3.12 -2.48
N PHE A 43 -0.39 -3.73 -3.13
CA PHE A 43 0.68 -4.46 -2.44
C PHE A 43 1.65 -3.53 -1.73
N ASN A 44 1.95 -2.36 -2.29
CA ASN A 44 2.72 -1.33 -1.60
C ASN A 44 2.05 -0.89 -0.30
N TYR A 45 0.75 -0.60 -0.35
CA TYR A 45 -0.04 -0.27 0.83
C TYR A 45 0.10 -1.34 1.91
N TYR A 46 -0.14 -2.59 1.55
CA TYR A 46 -0.02 -3.71 2.48
C TYR A 46 1.39 -3.82 3.09
N CYS A 47 2.42 -3.84 2.25
CA CYS A 47 3.80 -4.00 2.71
C CYS A 47 4.23 -2.85 3.65
N GLU A 48 3.87 -1.62 3.31
CA GLU A 48 4.25 -0.47 4.13
C GLU A 48 3.46 -0.41 5.45
N LEU A 49 2.17 -0.70 5.43
CA LEU A 49 1.36 -0.72 6.65
C LEU A 49 1.83 -1.81 7.62
N GLU A 50 2.21 -3.00 7.11
CA GLU A 50 2.76 -4.08 7.91
C GLU A 50 4.17 -3.77 8.45
N SER A 51 4.97 -3.05 7.68
CA SER A 51 6.36 -2.71 8.06
C SER A 51 6.44 -1.59 9.08
N GLY A 52 5.70 -0.52 8.90
CA GLY A 52 5.85 0.68 9.73
C GLY A 52 4.62 1.60 9.76
N GLY A 53 3.44 1.11 9.39
CA GLY A 53 2.20 1.86 9.44
C GLY A 53 2.09 2.95 8.38
N HIS A 54 1.21 3.91 8.60
CA HIS A 54 0.97 5.01 7.66
C HIS A 54 2.20 5.90 7.45
N GLU A 55 3.04 6.06 8.46
CA GLU A 55 4.28 6.83 8.32
C GLU A 55 5.21 6.18 7.28
N SER A 56 5.37 4.86 7.31
CA SER A 56 6.15 4.12 6.33
C SER A 56 5.59 4.30 4.92
N LEU A 57 4.27 4.23 4.77
CA LEU A 57 3.60 4.46 3.50
C LEU A 57 3.96 5.85 2.93
N PHE A 58 3.88 6.90 3.74
CA PHE A 58 4.22 8.25 3.30
C PHE A 58 5.71 8.39 2.99
N ASN A 59 6.59 7.84 3.82
CA ASN A 59 8.04 7.95 3.62
C ASN A 59 8.50 7.33 2.31
N TRP A 60 7.89 6.22 1.89
CA TRP A 60 8.31 5.49 0.69
C TRP A 60 7.49 5.79 -0.56
N PHE A 61 6.28 6.31 -0.42
CA PHE A 61 5.38 6.50 -1.56
C PHE A 61 4.90 7.94 -1.77
N SER A 62 5.34 8.89 -0.94
CA SER A 62 4.87 10.29 -0.98
C SER A 62 5.09 10.98 -2.33
N GLU A 63 6.21 10.72 -3.00
CA GLU A 63 6.48 11.34 -4.31
C GLU A 63 5.42 10.94 -5.36
N HIS A 64 5.04 9.67 -5.37
CA HIS A 64 3.97 9.18 -6.26
C HIS A 64 2.61 9.74 -5.87
N MET A 65 2.34 9.88 -4.57
CA MET A 65 1.10 10.52 -4.08
C MET A 65 1.04 11.99 -4.48
N LYS A 66 2.17 12.71 -4.44
CA LYS A 66 2.25 14.11 -4.91
C LYS A 66 1.99 14.22 -6.40
N GLU A 67 2.58 13.32 -7.21
CA GLU A 67 2.43 13.32 -8.66
C GLU A 67 1.00 13.03 -9.10
N MET A 68 0.36 12.03 -8.49
CA MET A 68 -1.02 11.67 -8.89
C MET A 68 -2.11 12.48 -8.18
N GLY A 69 -1.79 13.11 -7.06
CA GLY A 69 -2.74 13.77 -6.18
C GLY A 69 -3.40 12.82 -5.19
N ILE A 70 -3.61 13.29 -3.97
CA ILE A 70 -4.10 12.45 -2.87
C ILE A 70 -5.51 11.89 -3.13
N GLN A 71 -6.38 12.65 -3.77
CA GLN A 71 -7.74 12.17 -4.09
C GLN A 71 -7.70 11.02 -5.11
N THR A 72 -6.85 11.14 -6.13
CA THR A 72 -6.67 10.08 -7.12
C THR A 72 -6.08 8.83 -6.47
N TYR A 73 -5.05 9.01 -5.63
CA TYR A 73 -4.45 7.90 -4.89
C TYR A 73 -5.47 7.20 -3.99
N LEU A 74 -6.19 7.96 -3.17
CA LEU A 74 -7.21 7.44 -2.25
C LEU A 74 -8.30 6.68 -3.01
N ASN A 75 -8.78 7.23 -4.12
CA ASN A 75 -9.82 6.60 -4.92
C ASN A 75 -9.34 5.28 -5.54
N LYS A 76 -8.12 5.25 -6.07
CA LYS A 76 -7.53 4.02 -6.64
C LYS A 76 -7.29 2.97 -5.56
N LEU A 77 -6.70 3.35 -4.43
CA LEU A 77 -6.44 2.44 -3.32
C LEU A 77 -7.73 1.83 -2.78
N THR A 78 -8.71 2.66 -2.46
CA THR A 78 -9.98 2.18 -1.87
C THR A 78 -10.76 1.31 -2.84
N LYS A 79 -10.74 1.64 -4.14
CA LYS A 79 -11.34 0.81 -5.18
C LYS A 79 -10.69 -0.58 -5.25
N MET A 80 -9.38 -0.66 -5.14
CA MET A 80 -8.67 -1.94 -5.10
C MET A 80 -8.95 -2.72 -3.82
N LEU A 81 -8.98 -2.06 -2.67
CA LEU A 81 -9.33 -2.69 -1.40
C LEU A 81 -10.75 -3.26 -1.43
N GLU A 82 -11.70 -2.53 -1.97
CA GLU A 82 -13.08 -3.00 -2.15
C GLU A 82 -13.15 -4.19 -3.13
N LYS A 83 -12.39 -4.12 -4.22
CA LYS A 83 -12.33 -5.19 -5.23
C LYS A 83 -11.89 -6.52 -4.65
N VAL A 84 -10.91 -6.52 -3.76
CA VAL A 84 -10.42 -7.75 -3.12
C VAL A 84 -11.24 -8.15 -1.88
N GLY A 85 -12.26 -7.40 -1.53
CA GLY A 85 -13.13 -7.67 -0.39
C GLY A 85 -12.65 -7.11 0.95
N ALA A 86 -11.62 -6.26 0.95
CA ALA A 86 -11.07 -5.62 2.14
C ALA A 86 -11.79 -4.29 2.45
N HIS A 87 -13.12 -4.34 2.60
CA HIS A 87 -13.97 -3.15 2.73
C HIS A 87 -13.68 -2.30 3.97
N LYS A 88 -13.33 -2.94 5.09
CA LYS A 88 -13.03 -2.24 6.35
C LYS A 88 -11.75 -1.40 6.22
N TYR A 89 -10.78 -1.88 5.45
CA TYR A 89 -9.55 -1.14 5.17
C TYR A 89 -9.83 0.07 4.26
N ALA A 90 -10.72 -0.09 3.27
CA ALA A 90 -11.15 1.03 2.44
C ALA A 90 -11.85 2.11 3.27
N GLU A 91 -12.74 1.73 4.19
CA GLU A 91 -13.40 2.66 5.09
C GLU A 91 -12.42 3.39 6.02
N LEU A 92 -11.42 2.66 6.53
CA LEU A 92 -10.36 3.22 7.36
C LEU A 92 -9.58 4.30 6.63
N GLU A 93 -9.16 4.03 5.40
CA GLU A 93 -8.40 5.01 4.63
C GLU A 93 -9.25 6.21 4.20
N LYS A 94 -10.51 6.01 3.87
CA LYS A 94 -11.45 7.12 3.63
C LYS A 94 -11.61 8.03 4.84
N LYS A 95 -11.47 7.48 6.04
CA LYS A 95 -11.59 8.21 7.30
C LYS A 95 -10.34 9.03 7.63
N TYR A 96 -9.14 8.49 7.36
CA TYR A 96 -7.90 9.04 7.90
C TYR A 96 -6.92 9.61 6.85
N LEU A 97 -6.88 9.05 5.64
CA LEU A 97 -5.75 9.29 4.75
C LEU A 97 -5.57 10.74 4.33
N GLU A 98 -6.66 11.44 4.01
CA GLU A 98 -6.56 12.85 3.58
C GLU A 98 -6.00 13.76 4.67
N GLU A 99 -6.47 13.61 5.90
CA GLU A 99 -6.02 14.43 7.03
C GLU A 99 -4.58 14.07 7.41
N LEU A 100 -4.23 12.78 7.42
CA LEU A 100 -2.85 12.33 7.61
C LEU A 100 -1.91 12.92 6.56
N TRP A 101 -2.34 12.91 5.30
CA TRP A 101 -1.57 13.47 4.20
C TRP A 101 -1.37 14.98 4.35
N ARG A 102 -2.43 15.70 4.71
CA ARG A 102 -2.36 17.13 4.97
C ARG A 102 -1.34 17.45 6.05
N LEU A 103 -1.41 16.75 7.17
CA LEU A 103 -0.46 16.92 8.29
C LEU A 103 0.96 16.52 7.91
N PHE A 104 1.12 15.41 7.18
CA PHE A 104 2.43 14.97 6.68
C PHE A 104 3.09 16.08 5.84
N LEU A 105 2.38 16.67 4.89
CA LEU A 105 2.91 17.74 4.05
C LEU A 105 3.24 19.00 4.85
N VAL A 106 2.42 19.36 5.81
CA VAL A 106 2.66 20.53 6.67
C VAL A 106 3.93 20.32 7.50
N VAL A 107 4.08 19.15 8.14
CA VAL A 107 5.27 18.81 8.94
C VAL A 107 6.51 18.74 8.05
N GLU A 108 6.44 18.12 6.88
CA GLU A 108 7.55 18.01 5.93
C GLU A 108 8.04 19.38 5.45
N ASN A 109 7.12 20.30 5.20
CA ASN A 109 7.43 21.66 4.70
C ASN A 109 7.73 22.67 5.81
N SER A 110 7.51 22.31 7.09
CA SER A 110 7.81 23.17 8.21
C SER A 110 9.26 23.04 8.66
N ARG A 111 9.82 24.12 9.19
CA ARG A 111 11.16 24.10 9.81
C ARG A 111 11.03 23.80 11.29
N SER A 112 11.97 23.03 11.82
CA SER A 112 12.00 22.67 13.25
C SER A 112 12.10 23.87 14.20
N GLU A 113 12.58 25.01 13.72
CA GLU A 113 12.68 26.26 14.47
C GLU A 113 11.35 27.06 14.51
N GLU A 114 10.36 26.70 13.67
CA GLU A 114 9.08 27.41 13.64
C GLU A 114 8.31 27.18 14.94
N PRO A 115 7.61 28.23 15.48
CA PRO A 115 6.95 28.16 16.79
C PRO A 115 5.88 27.06 16.91
N HIS A 116 5.31 26.63 15.78
CA HIS A 116 4.20 25.65 15.75
C HIS A 116 4.65 24.25 15.31
N TYR A 117 5.94 24.04 15.02
CA TYR A 117 6.45 22.78 14.50
C TYR A 117 6.16 21.59 15.42
N GLU A 118 6.50 21.72 16.70
CA GLU A 118 6.29 20.66 17.70
C GLU A 118 4.81 20.29 17.84
N SER A 119 3.92 21.29 17.82
CA SER A 119 2.48 21.09 17.91
C SER A 119 1.91 20.35 16.69
N LEU A 120 2.38 20.72 15.49
CA LEU A 120 1.98 20.06 14.25
C LEU A 120 2.50 18.63 14.17
N GLU A 121 3.74 18.41 14.56
CA GLU A 121 4.36 17.08 14.61
C GLU A 121 3.61 16.18 15.62
N GLU A 122 3.30 16.70 16.80
CA GLU A 122 2.53 15.98 17.80
C GLU A 122 1.13 15.60 17.29
N GLU A 123 0.41 16.54 16.66
CA GLU A 123 -0.89 16.28 16.04
C GLU A 123 -0.82 15.17 15.00
N PHE A 124 0.21 15.22 14.15
CA PHE A 124 0.45 14.19 13.14
C PHE A 124 0.65 12.81 13.76
N TYR A 125 1.53 12.68 14.76
CA TYR A 125 1.80 11.39 15.40
C TYR A 125 0.65 10.85 16.23
N ILE A 126 -0.16 11.71 16.84
CA ILE A 126 -1.39 11.30 17.52
C ILE A 126 -2.36 10.67 16.52
N LEU A 127 -2.56 11.30 15.37
CA LEU A 127 -3.47 10.81 14.35
C LEU A 127 -2.94 9.52 13.68
N ILE A 128 -1.64 9.44 13.41
CA ILE A 128 -0.99 8.21 12.92
C ILE A 128 -1.21 7.06 13.88
N GLU A 129 -0.95 7.25 15.16
CA GLU A 129 -1.13 6.19 16.17
C GLU A 129 -2.57 5.69 16.21
N LYS A 130 -3.52 6.59 16.10
CA LYS A 130 -4.94 6.25 16.06
C LYS A 130 -5.30 5.42 14.82
N ALA A 131 -4.86 5.86 13.65
CA ALA A 131 -5.10 5.16 12.38
C ALA A 131 -4.41 3.78 12.36
N ASP A 132 -3.16 3.70 12.79
CA ASP A 132 -2.40 2.45 12.84
C ASP A 132 -3.00 1.46 13.84
N ARG A 133 -3.52 1.94 14.95
CA ARG A 133 -4.22 1.10 15.93
C ARG A 133 -5.50 0.51 15.33
N GLU A 134 -6.29 1.30 14.61
CA GLU A 134 -7.46 0.79 13.90
C GLU A 134 -7.08 -0.23 12.82
N TYR A 135 -5.99 0.02 12.07
CA TYR A 135 -5.47 -0.93 11.10
C TYR A 135 -5.13 -2.26 11.76
N ARG A 136 -4.35 -2.24 12.84
CA ARG A 136 -3.99 -3.46 13.57
C ARG A 136 -5.20 -4.22 14.14
N SER A 137 -6.24 -3.49 14.54
CA SER A 137 -7.46 -4.09 15.08
C SER A 137 -8.24 -4.92 14.06
N LEU A 138 -8.02 -4.70 12.76
CA LEU A 138 -8.65 -5.48 11.69
C LEU A 138 -8.02 -6.86 11.51
N GLY A 139 -6.87 -7.14 12.15
CA GLY A 139 -6.23 -8.44 12.16
C GLY A 139 -5.58 -8.79 10.83
N GLU A 140 -5.79 -10.02 10.36
CA GLU A 140 -5.15 -10.59 9.18
C GLU A 140 -6.05 -10.62 7.94
N GLU A 141 -7.20 -9.97 7.98
CA GLU A 141 -8.16 -10.00 6.86
C GLU A 141 -7.54 -9.52 5.55
N LEU A 142 -6.74 -8.45 5.58
CA LEU A 142 -6.09 -7.93 4.37
C LEU A 142 -5.13 -8.96 3.77
N SER A 143 -4.26 -9.57 4.57
CA SER A 143 -3.32 -10.58 4.08
C SER A 143 -4.03 -11.80 3.49
N GLU A 144 -5.14 -12.22 4.09
CA GLU A 144 -5.98 -13.32 3.56
C GLU A 144 -6.60 -12.96 2.22
N ARG A 145 -7.16 -11.76 2.09
CA ARG A 145 -7.76 -11.27 0.84
C ARG A 145 -6.72 -11.08 -0.27
N LEU A 146 -5.54 -10.60 0.09
CA LEU A 146 -4.43 -10.47 -0.87
C LEU A 146 -3.89 -11.84 -1.29
N GLY A 147 -3.85 -12.82 -0.39
CA GLY A 147 -3.49 -14.19 -0.71
C GLY A 147 -4.44 -14.80 -1.75
N GLU A 148 -5.74 -14.63 -1.58
CA GLU A 148 -6.75 -15.04 -2.56
C GLU A 148 -6.55 -14.32 -3.89
N TYR A 149 -6.38 -13.01 -3.86
CA TYR A 149 -6.15 -12.19 -5.05
C TYR A 149 -4.88 -12.62 -5.81
N ALA A 150 -3.80 -12.90 -5.09
CA ALA A 150 -2.54 -13.38 -5.68
C ALA A 150 -2.74 -14.69 -6.45
N THR A 151 -3.51 -15.64 -5.91
CA THR A 151 -3.79 -16.92 -6.59
C THR A 151 -4.65 -16.75 -7.84
N GLU A 152 -5.44 -15.71 -7.92
CA GLU A 152 -6.25 -15.42 -9.11
C GLU A 152 -5.46 -14.71 -10.21
N MET A 153 -4.53 -13.83 -9.84
CA MET A 153 -3.92 -12.90 -10.79
C MET A 153 -2.43 -13.12 -11.08
N TYR A 154 -1.78 -14.11 -10.45
CA TYR A 154 -0.33 -14.27 -10.54
C TYR A 154 0.19 -14.42 -11.97
N THR A 155 -0.57 -15.03 -12.87
CA THR A 155 -0.20 -15.18 -14.29
C THR A 155 -0.15 -13.86 -15.06
N GLU A 156 -0.79 -12.81 -14.51
CA GLU A 156 -0.69 -11.46 -15.06
C GLU A 156 0.62 -10.77 -14.64
N ILE A 157 1.19 -11.18 -13.51
CA ILE A 157 2.39 -10.58 -12.91
C ILE A 157 3.67 -11.35 -13.23
N ILE A 158 3.62 -12.68 -13.26
CA ILE A 158 4.77 -13.54 -13.55
C ILE A 158 4.59 -14.30 -14.84
N GLU A 159 5.72 -14.68 -15.48
CA GLU A 159 5.79 -15.57 -16.63
C GLU A 159 6.17 -16.96 -16.17
N ILE A 160 5.29 -17.93 -16.41
CA ILE A 160 5.55 -19.32 -16.04
C ILE A 160 6.40 -19.98 -17.13
N VAL A 161 7.53 -20.56 -16.73
CA VAL A 161 8.39 -21.37 -17.62
C VAL A 161 8.37 -22.82 -17.17
N GLU A 162 8.59 -23.75 -18.13
CA GLU A 162 8.63 -25.19 -17.90
C GLU A 162 9.97 -25.64 -17.28
#